data_e6764142c11b002b9f172d5cbd3bc7d4
#
_entry.id   e6764142c11b002b9f172d5cbd3bc7d4
#
_cell.length_a   1.000
_cell.length_b   1.000
_cell.length_c   1.000
_cell.angle_alpha   90.00
_cell.angle_beta   90.00
_cell.angle_gamma   90.00
#
_symmetry.space_group_name_H-M   'P 1'
#
loop_
_entity.id
_entity.type
_entity.pdbx_description
1 polymer ?
#
loop_
_entity_poly.entity_id
_entity_poly.type
_entity_poly.pdbx_seq_one_letter_code
_entity_poly.pdbx_strand_id
1 'polypeptide(L)'
;PHRDKGERSLFKNNKPKSLTVWIPLSKASPNNSCMYILPANKDNFYNKPKLNSANFPGVVSDIKALPAEAGDVLMWTQELYHWGSSSDEDSFNEPRISIAFEYQRSDIVPFNNFLLEPNLLPTFNERLVLISMQILQYTHMYGFKKDLVYWAQSYIEKYK
;
A
#
# COMPACT_ATOMS: atom_id res chain seq x y z
N PRO A 1 -3.43 8.32 -7.47
CA PRO A 1 -4.02 7.05 -7.94
C PRO A 1 -2.95 6.14 -8.55
N HIS A 2 -2.98 4.84 -8.22
CA HIS A 2 -1.97 3.89 -8.67
C HIS A 2 -2.49 2.44 -8.61
N ARG A 3 -1.65 1.50 -9.06
CA ARG A 3 -1.74 0.05 -8.84
C ARG A 3 -0.50 -0.38 -8.08
N ASP A 4 -0.62 -1.30 -7.13
CA ASP A 4 0.52 -1.71 -6.29
C ASP A 4 1.57 -2.50 -7.08
N LYS A 5 1.15 -3.46 -7.89
CA LYS A 5 2.07 -4.37 -8.61
C LYS A 5 1.79 -4.53 -10.11
N GLY A 6 0.65 -4.07 -10.59
CA GLY A 6 0.23 -4.24 -11.98
C GLY A 6 0.11 -5.72 -12.39
N GLU A 7 0.35 -6.00 -13.66
CA GLU A 7 0.15 -7.32 -14.29
C GLU A 7 0.82 -8.52 -13.59
N ARG A 8 1.81 -8.27 -12.75
CA ARG A 8 2.51 -9.33 -12.02
C ARG A 8 1.67 -9.94 -10.92
N SER A 9 0.65 -9.24 -10.46
CA SER A 9 -0.16 -9.64 -9.31
C SER A 9 -1.31 -10.60 -9.63
N LEU A 10 -1.55 -10.88 -10.92
CA LEU A 10 -2.61 -11.79 -11.35
C LEU A 10 -2.04 -12.95 -12.19
N PHE A 11 -2.76 -14.07 -12.15
CA PHE A 11 -2.62 -15.15 -13.13
C PHE A 11 -3.36 -14.79 -14.43
N LYS A 12 -3.10 -15.53 -15.50
CA LYS A 12 -3.81 -15.37 -16.79
C LYS A 12 -5.33 -15.52 -16.70
N ASN A 13 -5.81 -16.26 -15.70
CA ASN A 13 -7.24 -16.45 -15.42
C ASN A 13 -7.81 -15.42 -14.44
N ASN A 14 -7.12 -14.31 -14.22
CA ASN A 14 -7.47 -13.21 -13.32
C ASN A 14 -7.52 -13.56 -11.82
N LYS A 15 -7.11 -14.76 -11.43
CA LYS A 15 -6.97 -15.08 -10.00
C LYS A 15 -5.77 -14.31 -9.42
N PRO A 16 -5.88 -13.80 -8.19
CA PRO A 16 -4.80 -13.06 -7.58
C PRO A 16 -3.64 -13.98 -7.17
N LYS A 17 -2.43 -13.53 -7.42
CA LYS A 17 -1.19 -14.06 -6.84
C LYS A 17 -0.90 -13.44 -5.49
N SER A 18 -1.32 -12.20 -5.32
CA SER A 18 -1.14 -11.42 -4.11
C SER A 18 -2.33 -10.47 -3.90
N LEU A 19 -2.49 -10.04 -2.67
CA LEU A 19 -3.54 -9.12 -2.23
C LEU A 19 -2.91 -8.03 -1.37
N THR A 20 -3.46 -6.83 -1.47
CA THR A 20 -3.26 -5.78 -0.47
C THR A 20 -4.39 -5.88 0.54
N VAL A 21 -4.04 -5.90 1.81
CA VAL A 21 -4.96 -5.82 2.95
C VAL A 21 -4.72 -4.50 3.65
N TRP A 22 -5.78 -3.73 3.82
CA TRP A 22 -5.73 -2.42 4.44
C TRP A 22 -6.72 -2.35 5.59
N ILE A 23 -6.25 -1.93 6.76
CA ILE A 23 -7.02 -1.89 7.99
C ILE A 23 -6.94 -0.48 8.56
N PRO A 24 -8.04 0.28 8.63
CA PRO A 24 -8.07 1.53 9.35
C PRO A 24 -7.97 1.28 10.85
N LEU A 25 -7.14 2.04 11.53
CA LEU A 25 -6.98 2.06 12.98
C LEU A 25 -7.76 3.21 13.62
N SER A 26 -8.23 4.13 12.80
CA SER A 26 -9.19 5.18 13.11
C SER A 26 -10.26 5.21 12.02
N LYS A 27 -11.40 5.84 12.27
CA LYS A 27 -12.45 6.00 11.25
C LYS A 27 -11.88 6.62 9.97
N ALA A 28 -12.24 6.04 8.84
CA ALA A 28 -11.89 6.54 7.51
C ALA A 28 -13.15 6.97 6.77
N SER A 29 -13.22 8.23 6.36
CA SER A 29 -14.33 8.84 5.66
C SER A 29 -13.84 9.65 4.45
N PRO A 30 -14.71 10.10 3.56
CA PRO A 30 -14.30 11.01 2.49
C PRO A 30 -13.62 12.27 2.99
N ASN A 31 -13.97 12.76 4.19
CA ASN A 31 -13.43 13.99 4.74
C ASN A 31 -12.00 13.82 5.29
N ASN A 32 -11.64 12.63 5.75
CA ASN A 32 -10.30 12.36 6.31
C ASN A 32 -9.51 11.32 5.50
N SER A 33 -9.69 11.32 4.18
CA SER A 33 -8.85 10.53 3.25
C SER A 33 -9.13 9.01 3.28
N CYS A 34 -10.40 8.59 3.22
CA CYS A 34 -10.69 7.17 3.00
C CYS A 34 -10.14 6.68 1.65
N MET A 35 -10.12 5.37 1.45
CA MET A 35 -9.71 4.79 0.18
C MET A 35 -10.76 5.04 -0.90
N TYR A 36 -10.30 5.29 -2.12
CA TYR A 36 -11.09 5.36 -3.34
C TYR A 36 -10.61 4.30 -4.30
N ILE A 37 -11.54 3.74 -5.05
CA ILE A 37 -11.23 2.74 -6.07
C ILE A 37 -11.94 3.04 -7.38
N LEU A 38 -11.36 2.57 -8.47
CA LEU A 38 -12.08 2.30 -9.71
C LEU A 38 -12.37 0.80 -9.77
N PRO A 39 -13.64 0.36 -9.75
CA PRO A 39 -13.98 -1.06 -9.84
C PRO A 39 -13.34 -1.73 -11.07
N ALA A 40 -12.86 -2.96 -10.92
CA ALA A 40 -12.11 -3.67 -11.97
C ALA A 40 -12.90 -3.81 -13.29
N ASN A 41 -14.22 -3.96 -13.22
CA ASN A 41 -15.10 -4.04 -14.40
C ASN A 41 -15.36 -2.68 -15.08
N LYS A 42 -14.90 -1.58 -14.48
CA LYS A 42 -14.98 -0.21 -15.00
C LYS A 42 -13.61 0.32 -15.43
N ASP A 43 -12.57 -0.46 -15.18
CA ASP A 43 -11.20 -0.12 -15.50
C ASP A 43 -10.81 -0.71 -16.86
N ASN A 44 -10.67 0.16 -17.84
CA ASN A 44 -10.32 -0.21 -19.21
C ASN A 44 -8.95 -0.89 -19.34
N PHE A 45 -8.11 -0.76 -18.32
CA PHE A 45 -6.74 -1.28 -18.31
C PHE A 45 -6.51 -2.37 -17.27
N TYR A 46 -7.54 -2.82 -16.58
CA TYR A 46 -7.42 -3.91 -15.62
C TYR A 46 -6.86 -5.17 -16.30
N ASN A 47 -5.78 -5.72 -15.73
CA ASN A 47 -5.07 -6.89 -16.25
C ASN A 47 -4.55 -6.75 -17.70
N LYS A 48 -4.23 -5.53 -18.13
CA LYS A 48 -3.63 -5.26 -19.44
C LYS A 48 -2.19 -4.72 -19.28
N PRO A 49 -1.18 -5.49 -19.72
CA PRO A 49 0.22 -5.34 -19.28
C PRO A 49 0.98 -4.09 -19.69
N LYS A 50 0.51 -3.24 -20.56
CA LYS A 50 1.37 -2.20 -21.18
C LYS A 50 0.77 -0.79 -21.23
N LEU A 51 -0.34 -0.58 -20.57
CA LEU A 51 -0.99 0.73 -20.61
C LEU A 51 -0.78 1.48 -19.29
N ASN A 52 0.48 1.80 -18.97
CA ASN A 52 0.77 2.94 -18.09
C ASN A 52 0.34 4.22 -18.83
N SER A 53 -0.95 4.41 -18.95
CA SER A 53 -1.44 5.69 -19.46
C SER A 53 -1.39 6.68 -18.31
N ALA A 54 -0.83 7.85 -18.57
CA ALA A 54 -0.96 9.01 -17.69
C ALA A 54 -2.43 9.43 -17.49
N ASN A 55 -3.36 8.81 -18.23
CA ASN A 55 -4.77 9.09 -18.23
C ASN A 55 -5.51 8.18 -17.25
N PHE A 56 -6.55 8.73 -16.62
CA PHE A 56 -7.46 7.98 -15.79
C PHE A 56 -8.11 6.83 -16.60
N PRO A 57 -8.10 5.58 -16.07
CA PRO A 57 -8.45 4.40 -16.87
C PRO A 57 -9.94 4.13 -17.04
N GLY A 58 -10.80 5.01 -16.57
CA GLY A 58 -12.27 4.84 -16.60
C GLY A 58 -13.02 6.15 -16.68
N VAL A 59 -14.23 6.17 -16.15
CA VAL A 59 -15.07 7.35 -16.03
C VAL A 59 -15.13 7.81 -14.58
N VAL A 60 -15.02 9.10 -14.32
CA VAL A 60 -14.99 9.67 -12.96
C VAL A 60 -16.23 9.28 -12.15
N SER A 61 -17.39 9.19 -12.78
CA SER A 61 -18.63 8.76 -12.10
C SER A 61 -18.63 7.31 -11.62
N ASP A 62 -17.70 6.48 -12.08
CA ASP A 62 -17.57 5.08 -11.65
C ASP A 62 -16.68 4.92 -10.39
N ILE A 63 -16.03 5.99 -9.95
CA ILE A 63 -15.22 5.98 -8.74
C ILE A 63 -16.09 5.66 -7.52
N LYS A 64 -15.56 4.82 -6.63
CA LYS A 64 -16.20 4.46 -5.36
C LYS A 64 -15.33 4.87 -4.21
N ALA A 65 -15.90 5.64 -3.28
CA ALA A 65 -15.33 5.84 -1.96
C ALA A 65 -15.59 4.59 -1.10
N LEU A 66 -14.64 4.23 -0.27
CA LEU A 66 -14.72 3.12 0.68
C LEU A 66 -14.54 3.65 2.11
N PRO A 67 -15.56 4.30 2.68
CA PRO A 67 -15.52 4.65 4.09
C PRO A 67 -15.48 3.37 4.93
N ALA A 68 -14.77 3.42 6.06
CA ALA A 68 -14.57 2.26 6.92
C ALA A 68 -14.40 2.68 8.38
N GLU A 69 -14.88 1.87 9.30
CA GLU A 69 -14.68 2.05 10.72
C GLU A 69 -13.35 1.44 11.18
N ALA A 70 -12.85 1.86 12.35
CA ALA A 70 -11.63 1.29 12.91
C ALA A 70 -11.78 -0.22 13.11
N GLY A 71 -10.84 -0.99 12.55
CA GLY A 71 -10.83 -2.45 12.62
C GLY A 71 -11.50 -3.15 11.44
N ASP A 72 -12.19 -2.43 10.55
CA ASP A 72 -12.65 -3.00 9.29
C ASP A 72 -11.47 -3.50 8.46
N VAL A 73 -11.71 -4.50 7.61
CA VAL A 73 -10.69 -5.05 6.73
C VAL A 73 -11.09 -4.84 5.27
N LEU A 74 -10.39 -3.98 4.58
CA LEU A 74 -10.51 -3.83 3.14
C LEU A 74 -9.42 -4.67 2.45
N MET A 75 -9.81 -5.38 1.39
CA MET A 75 -8.90 -6.27 0.68
C MET A 75 -9.11 -6.17 -0.82
N TRP A 76 -8.02 -6.05 -1.59
CA TRP A 76 -8.11 -5.99 -3.04
C TRP A 76 -6.90 -6.63 -3.72
N THR A 77 -7.06 -6.93 -5.01
CA THR A 77 -5.94 -7.34 -5.86
C THR A 77 -5.02 -6.16 -6.08
N GLN A 78 -3.72 -6.39 -6.12
CA GLN A 78 -2.74 -5.32 -6.34
C GLN A 78 -2.79 -4.68 -7.73
N GLU A 79 -3.63 -5.22 -8.61
CA GLU A 79 -3.98 -4.65 -9.91
C GLU A 79 -5.08 -3.58 -9.82
N LEU A 80 -5.84 -3.53 -8.72
CA LEU A 80 -6.92 -2.58 -8.56
C LEU A 80 -6.38 -1.14 -8.55
N TYR A 81 -7.00 -0.27 -9.36
CA TYR A 81 -6.67 1.16 -9.38
C TYR A 81 -7.29 1.84 -8.17
N HIS A 82 -6.45 2.40 -7.30
CA HIS A 82 -6.89 2.95 -6.02
C HIS A 82 -6.03 4.12 -5.55
N TRP A 83 -6.51 4.85 -4.55
CA TRP A 83 -5.80 5.95 -3.90
C TRP A 83 -6.49 6.38 -2.59
N GLY A 84 -5.78 7.17 -1.78
CA GLY A 84 -6.38 7.96 -0.71
C GLY A 84 -6.73 9.35 -1.23
N SER A 85 -7.80 9.95 -0.73
CA SER A 85 -8.15 11.34 -1.05
C SER A 85 -7.34 12.33 -0.20
N SER A 86 -7.51 13.62 -0.48
CA SER A 86 -7.10 14.68 0.44
C SER A 86 -8.00 14.67 1.68
N SER A 87 -7.47 15.16 2.80
CA SER A 87 -8.26 15.44 4.00
C SER A 87 -8.77 16.87 3.96
N ASP A 88 -9.95 17.08 4.51
CA ASP A 88 -10.49 18.42 4.72
C ASP A 88 -9.84 19.09 5.92
N GLU A 89 -9.85 20.42 5.97
CA GLU A 89 -9.31 21.18 7.10
C GLU A 89 -10.00 20.83 8.41
N ASP A 90 -11.30 20.62 8.38
CA ASP A 90 -12.10 20.25 9.56
C ASP A 90 -11.77 18.86 10.11
N SER A 91 -11.14 17.99 9.34
CA SER A 91 -10.74 16.64 9.75
C SER A 91 -9.38 16.59 10.44
N PHE A 92 -8.72 17.72 10.67
CA PHE A 92 -7.39 17.78 11.28
C PHE A 92 -7.32 17.13 12.66
N ASN A 93 -8.41 17.18 13.44
CA ASN A 93 -8.50 16.56 14.75
C ASN A 93 -8.85 15.05 14.72
N GLU A 94 -9.19 14.52 13.56
CA GLU A 94 -9.52 13.10 13.34
C GLU A 94 -8.68 12.50 12.22
N PRO A 95 -7.36 12.38 12.41
CA PRO A 95 -6.49 11.88 11.34
C PRO A 95 -6.79 10.43 11.05
N ARG A 96 -6.81 10.07 9.77
CA ARG A 96 -6.86 8.68 9.35
C ARG A 96 -5.53 7.99 9.65
N ILE A 97 -5.59 6.99 10.49
CA ILE A 97 -4.47 6.09 10.79
C ILE A 97 -4.82 4.72 10.23
N SER A 98 -3.92 4.10 9.52
CA SER A 98 -4.14 2.80 8.90
C SER A 98 -2.86 1.98 8.82
N ILE A 99 -3.01 0.68 8.69
CA ILE A 99 -1.93 -0.25 8.43
C ILE A 99 -2.25 -1.04 7.16
N ALA A 100 -1.25 -1.29 6.33
CA ALA A 100 -1.39 -2.08 5.11
C ALA A 100 -0.39 -3.23 5.09
N PHE A 101 -0.84 -4.35 4.57
CA PHE A 101 -0.03 -5.55 4.37
C PHE A 101 -0.19 -6.06 2.94
N GLU A 102 0.88 -6.64 2.43
CA GLU A 102 0.86 -7.40 1.20
C GLU A 102 0.90 -8.89 1.53
N TYR A 103 -0.08 -9.65 1.04
CA TYR A 103 -0.11 -11.10 1.15
C TYR A 103 0.10 -11.71 -0.22
N GLN A 104 0.98 -12.67 -0.29
CA GLN A 104 1.31 -13.42 -1.49
C GLN A 104 1.01 -14.90 -1.27
N ARG A 105 0.55 -15.58 -2.31
CA ARG A 105 0.37 -17.04 -2.29
C ARG A 105 1.71 -17.73 -2.07
N SER A 106 1.72 -18.77 -1.24
CA SER A 106 2.93 -19.53 -0.91
C SER A 106 3.45 -20.42 -2.05
N ASP A 107 2.60 -20.69 -3.06
CA ASP A 107 2.93 -21.54 -4.20
C ASP A 107 3.50 -20.79 -5.40
N ILE A 108 3.79 -19.50 -5.26
CA ILE A 108 4.47 -18.70 -6.29
C ILE A 108 5.80 -18.17 -5.77
N VAL A 109 6.71 -17.91 -6.72
CA VAL A 109 7.99 -17.28 -6.39
C VAL A 109 7.74 -15.92 -5.75
N PRO A 110 8.35 -15.61 -4.60
CA PRO A 110 8.20 -14.32 -3.94
C PRO A 110 8.59 -13.16 -4.85
N PHE A 111 7.80 -12.08 -4.82
CA PHE A 111 8.10 -10.86 -5.58
C PHE A 111 9.33 -10.14 -5.03
N ASN A 112 9.58 -10.28 -3.73
CA ASN A 112 10.72 -9.71 -3.04
C ASN A 112 11.49 -10.79 -2.30
N ASN A 113 12.77 -10.57 -2.05
CA ASN A 113 13.54 -11.42 -1.17
C ASN A 113 12.98 -11.37 0.25
N PHE A 114 13.00 -12.50 0.94
CA PHE A 114 12.66 -12.55 2.35
C PHE A 114 13.62 -11.67 3.15
N LEU A 115 13.05 -10.82 3.99
CA LEU A 115 13.81 -10.00 4.93
C LEU A 115 13.86 -10.67 6.31
N LEU A 116 12.88 -11.51 6.61
CA LEU A 116 12.72 -12.21 7.88
C LEU A 116 12.25 -13.64 7.65
N GLU A 117 12.59 -14.51 8.58
CA GLU A 117 11.97 -15.83 8.70
C GLU A 117 10.53 -15.66 9.23
N PRO A 118 9.48 -16.03 8.46
CA PRO A 118 8.09 -15.72 8.82
C PRO A 118 7.60 -16.43 10.09
N ASN A 119 8.28 -17.48 10.52
CA ASN A 119 7.90 -18.26 11.71
C ASN A 119 8.64 -17.83 12.98
N LEU A 120 9.54 -16.85 12.89
CA LEU A 120 10.29 -16.32 14.02
C LEU A 120 9.92 -14.87 14.29
N LEU A 121 9.79 -14.53 15.57
CA LEU A 121 9.66 -13.12 15.95
C LEU A 121 11.01 -12.43 15.74
N PRO A 122 11.03 -11.33 14.98
CA PRO A 122 12.27 -10.61 14.73
C PRO A 122 12.81 -10.01 16.03
N THR A 123 14.11 -10.05 16.18
CA THR A 123 14.83 -9.39 17.27
C THR A 123 14.61 -7.87 17.23
N PHE A 124 14.95 -7.20 18.31
CA PHE A 124 14.85 -5.73 18.36
C PHE A 124 15.67 -5.07 17.25
N ASN A 125 16.90 -5.53 17.01
CA ASN A 125 17.75 -4.97 15.96
C ASN A 125 17.20 -5.20 14.56
N GLU A 126 16.69 -6.41 14.27
CA GLU A 126 16.04 -6.68 12.98
C GLU A 126 14.83 -5.78 12.75
N ARG A 127 14.00 -5.56 13.78
CA ARG A 127 12.88 -4.60 13.67
C ARG A 127 13.35 -3.19 13.36
N LEU A 128 14.44 -2.72 14.01
CA LEU A 128 14.99 -1.39 13.73
C LEU A 128 15.58 -1.30 12.32
N VAL A 129 16.22 -2.36 11.82
CA VAL A 129 16.67 -2.43 10.42
C VAL A 129 15.49 -2.30 9.46
N LEU A 130 14.41 -3.04 9.69
CA LEU A 130 13.20 -2.96 8.86
C LEU A 130 12.58 -1.55 8.88
N ILE A 131 12.45 -0.93 10.06
CA ILE A 131 11.98 0.46 10.20
C ILE A 131 12.89 1.41 9.44
N SER A 132 14.20 1.25 9.57
CA SER A 132 15.18 2.06 8.85
C SER A 132 15.05 1.93 7.33
N MET A 133 14.86 0.71 6.83
CA MET A 133 14.60 0.47 5.40
C MET A 133 13.32 1.15 4.93
N GLN A 134 12.25 1.14 5.73
CA GLN A 134 10.99 1.84 5.41
C GLN A 134 11.19 3.37 5.39
N ILE A 135 11.91 3.94 6.35
CA ILE A 135 12.24 5.38 6.34
C ILE A 135 12.93 5.73 5.03
N LEU A 136 13.96 4.99 4.62
CA LEU A 136 14.68 5.27 3.38
C LEU A 136 13.81 5.08 2.12
N GLN A 137 12.98 4.06 2.10
CA GLN A 137 12.09 3.77 0.98
C GLN A 137 11.10 4.91 0.74
N TYR A 138 10.62 5.55 1.80
CA TYR A 138 9.57 6.56 1.72
C TYR A 138 10.07 8.02 1.84
N THR A 139 11.37 8.26 1.78
CA THR A 139 11.93 9.63 1.79
C THR A 139 11.40 10.50 0.66
N HIS A 140 11.04 9.92 -0.48
CA HIS A 140 10.48 10.64 -1.61
C HIS A 140 9.01 11.08 -1.42
N MET A 141 8.30 10.47 -0.46
CA MET A 141 6.90 10.79 -0.15
C MET A 141 6.73 11.63 1.11
N TYR A 142 7.64 11.49 2.06
CA TYR A 142 7.56 12.14 3.36
C TYR A 142 8.80 12.98 3.63
N GLY A 143 8.59 14.20 4.11
CA GLY A 143 9.66 15.11 4.49
C GLY A 143 10.30 14.75 5.82
N PHE A 144 10.95 13.58 5.92
CA PHE A 144 11.66 13.19 7.12
C PHE A 144 12.80 14.15 7.47
N LYS A 145 13.04 14.37 8.76
CA LYS A 145 14.18 15.12 9.23
C LYS A 145 15.48 14.44 8.77
N LYS A 146 16.46 15.23 8.34
CA LYS A 146 17.75 14.73 7.84
C LYS A 146 18.46 13.80 8.85
N ASP A 147 18.41 14.15 10.13
CA ASP A 147 19.02 13.36 11.20
C ASP A 147 18.40 11.95 11.29
N LEU A 148 17.09 11.84 11.09
CA LEU A 148 16.41 10.54 11.08
C LEU A 148 16.82 9.70 9.87
N VAL A 149 16.94 10.32 8.70
CA VAL A 149 17.40 9.63 7.48
C VAL A 149 18.85 9.16 7.64
N TYR A 150 19.72 10.01 8.15
CA TYR A 150 21.12 9.66 8.42
C TYR A 150 21.23 8.54 9.44
N TRP A 151 20.47 8.62 10.54
CA TRP A 151 20.40 7.55 11.53
C TRP A 151 19.97 6.22 10.90
N ALA A 152 18.92 6.23 10.08
CA ALA A 152 18.43 5.03 9.42
C ALA A 152 19.49 4.40 8.49
N GLN A 153 20.23 5.20 7.73
CA GLN A 153 21.33 4.73 6.90
C GLN A 153 22.42 4.07 7.73
N SER A 154 22.91 4.78 8.75
CA SER A 154 23.97 4.29 9.63
C SER A 154 23.57 2.99 10.36
N TYR A 155 22.27 2.88 10.74
CA TYR A 155 21.78 1.72 11.43
C TYR A 155 21.76 0.48 10.51
N ILE A 156 21.34 0.63 9.25
CA ILE A 156 21.37 -0.46 8.27
C ILE A 156 22.81 -0.90 8.01
N GLU A 157 23.74 0.03 7.83
CA GLU A 157 25.15 -0.29 7.59
C GLU A 157 25.78 -1.09 8.74
N LYS A 158 25.35 -0.81 9.97
CA LYS A 158 25.86 -1.47 11.16
C LYS A 158 25.33 -2.90 11.37
N TYR A 159 24.06 -3.16 11.00
CA TYR A 159 23.36 -4.39 11.38
C TYR A 159 22.87 -5.24 10.21
N LYS A 160 23.12 -4.86 8.98
CA LYS A 160 22.85 -5.64 7.77
C LYS A 160 24.12 -6.26 7.22
#